data_f3298a05a6a08cbf3bcc0510a79dfcde
#
_entry.id   f3298a05a6a08cbf3bcc0510a79dfcde
#
_cell.length_a   1.000
_cell.length_b   1.000
_cell.length_c   1.000
_cell.angle_alpha   90.00
_cell.angle_beta   90.00
_cell.angle_gamma   90.00
#
_symmetry.space_group_name_H-M   'P 1'
#
loop_
_entity.id
_entity.type
_entity.pdbx_description
1 polymer ?
#
loop_
_entity_poly.entity_id
_entity_poly.type
_entity_poly.pdbx_seq_one_letter_code
_entity_poly.pdbx_strand_id
1 'polypeptide(L)'
;MPKLPDYPHLNLLQKAVAEGNMDAAREAIFALDDEEKTLLEAELGTTTVQLLLRTARKRRRGKRGRVIVINGIMGALLDSVDAQGDADRVWVNFLRIIAGRIADLKLTLAGQPANPAVRIQLAGLHNTYLPMLLELDADWHVLPFPFDWRIDLDKSAERLAAQISTWGHGEPVHLVAHSMGGLLSRRFIQRFPDIWTGMMDTDGLQRGGRLIMLGTPNKGAYAVPLILSGKERIVKWIAGADSKHSLNQLLQITNTFPGSYQMLPSPNVNLDDDHAKLFKMSPWGKHPVLQPLLDKGRDFQTSLEKIIEPERMVYVAGYDQKTPHRIQIKSPGEFKYQRTRDGDGRVSHELGLLDGVPTFWVRESHGDLPKNDQVLACIHDLLITGTTRELPQQKPSRRLIEEPEGWL
;
A
#
# COMPACT_ATOMS: atom_id res chain seq x y z
N MET A 1 -29.72 14.89 0.94
CA MET A 1 -28.42 15.25 1.55
C MET A 1 -27.90 16.49 0.86
N PRO A 2 -27.23 17.46 1.52
CA PRO A 2 -26.64 18.58 0.81
C PRO A 2 -25.65 18.05 -0.21
N LYS A 3 -25.71 18.55 -1.47
CA LYS A 3 -24.68 18.29 -2.47
C LYS A 3 -23.34 18.71 -1.86
N LEU A 4 -22.34 17.83 -1.93
CA LEU A 4 -20.97 18.22 -1.63
C LEU A 4 -20.58 19.38 -2.57
N PRO A 5 -19.73 20.32 -2.12
CA PRO A 5 -19.18 21.32 -3.01
C PRO A 5 -18.58 20.62 -4.25
N ASP A 6 -18.87 21.15 -5.41
CA ASP A 6 -18.34 20.61 -6.67
C ASP A 6 -16.95 21.22 -6.88
N TYR A 7 -15.92 20.37 -6.82
CA TYR A 7 -14.53 20.73 -7.09
C TYR A 7 -14.14 20.18 -8.47
N PRO A 8 -14.46 20.90 -9.55
CA PRO A 8 -14.43 20.38 -10.90
C PRO A 8 -13.03 19.93 -11.32
N HIS A 9 -11.97 20.66 -10.95
CA HIS A 9 -10.61 20.32 -11.35
C HIS A 9 -10.04 19.16 -10.51
N LEU A 10 -10.37 19.07 -9.21
CA LEU A 10 -10.03 17.90 -8.39
C LEU A 10 -10.76 16.64 -8.89
N ASN A 11 -12.01 16.76 -9.29
CA ASN A 11 -12.77 15.65 -9.87
C ASN A 11 -12.17 15.21 -11.21
N LEU A 12 -11.79 16.14 -12.08
CA LEU A 12 -11.09 15.87 -13.34
C LEU A 12 -9.72 15.21 -13.09
N LEU A 13 -8.95 15.68 -12.10
CA LEU A 13 -7.69 15.09 -11.71
C LEU A 13 -7.86 13.63 -11.28
N GLN A 14 -8.81 13.35 -10.40
CA GLN A 14 -9.08 11.98 -9.95
C GLN A 14 -9.50 11.07 -11.10
N LYS A 15 -10.37 11.55 -11.99
CA LYS A 15 -10.81 10.82 -13.18
C LYS A 15 -9.64 10.53 -14.12
N ALA A 16 -8.83 11.52 -14.43
CA ALA A 16 -7.66 11.38 -15.30
C ALA A 16 -6.67 10.34 -14.75
N VAL A 17 -6.42 10.36 -13.45
CA VAL A 17 -5.55 9.38 -12.78
C VAL A 17 -6.16 7.97 -12.83
N ALA A 18 -7.46 7.82 -12.59
CA ALA A 18 -8.14 6.54 -12.65
C ALA A 18 -8.09 5.93 -14.07
N GLU A 19 -8.15 6.75 -15.10
CA GLU A 19 -8.05 6.38 -16.51
C GLU A 19 -6.60 6.21 -17.00
N GLY A 20 -5.60 6.54 -16.17
CA GLY A 20 -4.19 6.52 -16.57
C GLY A 20 -3.81 7.64 -17.55
N ASN A 21 -4.66 8.68 -17.67
CA ASN A 21 -4.43 9.81 -18.55
C ASN A 21 -3.61 10.91 -17.84
N MET A 22 -2.29 10.78 -17.89
CA MET A 22 -1.37 11.70 -17.20
C MET A 22 -1.32 13.09 -17.84
N ASP A 23 -1.73 13.25 -19.10
CA ASP A 23 -1.86 14.59 -19.73
C ASP A 23 -3.02 15.36 -19.11
N ALA A 24 -4.20 14.75 -19.08
CA ALA A 24 -5.36 15.36 -18.44
C ALA A 24 -5.14 15.61 -16.94
N ALA A 25 -4.39 14.73 -16.26
CA ALA A 25 -4.01 14.93 -14.86
C ALA A 25 -3.15 16.19 -14.68
N ARG A 26 -2.16 16.44 -15.57
CA ARG A 26 -1.33 17.66 -15.55
C ARG A 26 -2.17 18.91 -15.81
N GLU A 27 -3.02 18.87 -16.82
CA GLU A 27 -3.94 19.98 -17.12
C GLU A 27 -4.82 20.31 -15.93
N ALA A 28 -5.43 19.31 -15.29
CA ALA A 28 -6.25 19.50 -14.12
C ALA A 28 -5.47 20.11 -12.94
N ILE A 29 -4.22 19.68 -12.69
CA ILE A 29 -3.36 20.24 -11.64
C ILE A 29 -3.07 21.74 -11.88
N PHE A 30 -2.84 22.15 -13.12
CA PHE A 30 -2.59 23.56 -13.43
C PHE A 30 -3.87 24.42 -13.41
N ALA A 31 -5.02 23.79 -13.57
CA ALA A 31 -6.32 24.46 -13.52
C ALA A 31 -6.91 24.59 -12.11
N LEU A 32 -6.31 23.93 -11.08
CA LEU A 32 -6.78 24.03 -9.68
C LEU A 32 -6.88 25.50 -9.25
N ASP A 33 -8.03 25.89 -8.71
CA ASP A 33 -8.20 27.18 -8.06
C ASP A 33 -7.59 27.19 -6.63
N ASP A 34 -7.69 28.32 -5.94
CA ASP A 34 -7.06 28.47 -4.61
C ASP A 34 -7.77 27.64 -3.53
N GLU A 35 -9.09 27.42 -3.65
CA GLU A 35 -9.84 26.56 -2.72
C GLU A 35 -9.46 25.09 -2.93
N GLU A 36 -9.44 24.63 -4.17
CA GLU A 36 -9.03 23.25 -4.53
C GLU A 36 -7.57 22.97 -4.14
N LYS A 37 -6.66 23.94 -4.31
CA LYS A 37 -5.27 23.83 -3.82
C LYS A 37 -5.22 23.72 -2.31
N THR A 38 -5.99 24.53 -1.58
CA THR A 38 -6.05 24.47 -0.12
C THR A 38 -6.54 23.11 0.37
N LEU A 39 -7.55 22.54 -0.29
CA LEU A 39 -8.03 21.19 0.02
C LEU A 39 -6.97 20.12 -0.24
N LEU A 40 -6.27 20.21 -1.37
CA LEU A 40 -5.20 19.29 -1.71
C LEU A 40 -4.02 19.41 -0.73
N GLU A 41 -3.71 20.63 -0.28
CA GLU A 41 -2.70 20.88 0.75
C GLU A 41 -3.12 20.34 2.13
N ALA A 42 -4.39 20.41 2.47
CA ALA A 42 -4.91 19.81 3.69
C ALA A 42 -4.82 18.27 3.67
N GLU A 43 -4.97 17.65 2.51
CA GLU A 43 -4.87 16.21 2.32
C GLU A 43 -3.41 15.72 2.26
N LEU A 44 -2.57 16.37 1.47
CA LEU A 44 -1.22 15.89 1.14
C LEU A 44 -0.09 16.61 1.89
N GLY A 45 -0.37 17.77 2.44
CA GLY A 45 0.61 18.71 2.98
C GLY A 45 1.18 19.63 1.91
N THR A 46 1.47 20.89 2.28
CA THR A 46 1.97 21.96 1.39
C THR A 46 3.23 21.54 0.63
N THR A 47 4.19 20.88 1.29
CA THR A 47 5.43 20.40 0.65
C THR A 47 5.14 19.41 -0.47
N THR A 48 4.19 18.49 -0.27
CA THR A 48 3.81 17.50 -1.30
C THR A 48 3.10 18.16 -2.48
N VAL A 49 2.26 19.16 -2.24
CA VAL A 49 1.60 19.91 -3.34
C VAL A 49 2.63 20.71 -4.14
N GLN A 50 3.61 21.32 -3.50
CA GLN A 50 4.73 21.97 -4.20
C GLN A 50 5.54 21.00 -5.05
N LEU A 51 5.82 19.80 -4.50
CA LEU A 51 6.47 18.71 -5.23
C LEU A 51 5.62 18.29 -6.44
N LEU A 52 4.32 18.12 -6.26
CA LEU A 52 3.37 17.77 -7.31
C LEU A 52 3.40 18.79 -8.45
N LEU A 53 3.29 20.08 -8.14
CA LEU A 53 3.37 21.17 -9.11
C LEU A 53 4.71 21.19 -9.86
N ARG A 54 5.82 20.95 -9.15
CA ARG A 54 7.16 20.86 -9.76
C ARG A 54 7.25 19.67 -10.72
N THR A 55 6.76 18.53 -10.30
CA THR A 55 6.78 17.28 -11.09
C THR A 55 5.87 17.38 -12.32
N ALA A 56 4.69 18.02 -12.16
CA ALA A 56 3.79 18.28 -13.28
C ALA A 56 4.42 19.14 -14.39
N ARG A 57 5.39 20.01 -14.05
CA ARG A 57 6.13 20.86 -15.01
C ARG A 57 7.29 20.15 -15.71
N LYS A 58 7.66 18.93 -15.29
CA LYS A 58 8.77 18.21 -15.91
C LYS A 58 8.48 17.94 -17.39
N ARG A 59 9.51 18.24 -18.22
CA ARG A 59 9.43 17.96 -19.64
C ARG A 59 9.44 16.45 -19.86
N ARG A 60 8.54 15.96 -20.68
CA ARG A 60 8.53 14.57 -21.13
C ARG A 60 9.70 14.31 -22.07
N ARG A 61 10.28 13.13 -21.91
CA ARG A 61 11.30 12.57 -22.80
C ARG A 61 10.70 11.41 -23.59
N GLY A 62 11.49 10.79 -24.44
CA GLY A 62 11.07 9.56 -25.13
C GLY A 62 10.81 8.44 -24.12
N LYS A 63 9.70 7.69 -24.31
CA LYS A 63 9.31 6.60 -23.41
C LYS A 63 10.32 5.45 -23.45
N ARG A 64 10.76 5.00 -22.28
CA ARG A 64 11.79 3.96 -22.09
C ARG A 64 11.20 2.55 -21.93
N GLY A 65 9.90 2.44 -21.67
CA GLY A 65 9.22 1.18 -21.38
C GLY A 65 7.94 1.41 -20.59
N ARG A 66 7.48 0.38 -19.87
CA ARG A 66 6.19 0.32 -19.20
C ARG A 66 6.37 0.13 -17.69
N VAL A 67 5.59 0.88 -16.89
CA VAL A 67 5.61 0.81 -15.42
C VAL A 67 4.19 0.77 -14.88
N ILE A 68 3.92 -0.18 -14.00
CA ILE A 68 2.68 -0.24 -13.22
C ILE A 68 2.98 0.25 -11.80
N VAL A 69 2.18 1.21 -11.31
CA VAL A 69 2.26 1.71 -9.93
C VAL A 69 1.14 1.08 -9.10
N ILE A 70 1.50 0.41 -8.01
CA ILE A 70 0.61 -0.41 -7.19
C ILE A 70 0.55 0.16 -5.77
N ASN A 71 -0.65 0.43 -5.28
CA ASN A 71 -0.87 1.01 -3.95
C ASN A 71 -0.58 0.04 -2.79
N GLY A 72 -0.50 0.59 -1.58
CA GLY A 72 -0.56 -0.16 -0.32
C GLY A 72 -1.99 -0.33 0.19
N ILE A 73 -2.11 -0.88 1.41
CA ILE A 73 -3.39 -0.89 2.13
C ILE A 73 -3.95 0.52 2.22
N MET A 74 -5.27 0.66 2.06
CA MET A 74 -5.97 1.96 2.12
C MET A 74 -5.58 2.96 1.02
N GLY A 75 -4.71 2.58 0.09
CA GLY A 75 -4.17 3.47 -0.95
C GLY A 75 -4.95 3.49 -2.28
N ALA A 76 -6.05 2.73 -2.38
CA ALA A 76 -7.03 2.85 -3.46
C ALA A 76 -8.32 3.47 -2.94
N LEU A 77 -8.94 4.31 -3.75
CA LEU A 77 -10.24 4.91 -3.50
C LEU A 77 -11.35 3.91 -3.80
N LEU A 78 -12.36 3.84 -2.93
CA LEU A 78 -13.48 2.90 -3.04
C LEU A 78 -14.81 3.65 -3.05
N ASP A 79 -15.60 3.38 -4.07
CA ASP A 79 -16.97 3.87 -4.20
C ASP A 79 -17.96 2.75 -3.89
N SER A 80 -19.02 3.10 -3.18
CA SER A 80 -20.22 2.29 -3.04
C SER A 80 -21.17 2.62 -4.18
N VAL A 81 -21.61 1.61 -4.92
CA VAL A 81 -22.54 1.77 -6.05
C VAL A 81 -23.85 1.08 -5.66
N ASP A 82 -24.94 1.83 -5.70
CA ASP A 82 -26.27 1.35 -5.38
C ASP A 82 -26.93 0.57 -6.56
N ALA A 83 -28.16 0.13 -6.35
CA ALA A 83 -28.92 -0.60 -7.36
C ALA A 83 -29.29 0.25 -8.61
N GLN A 84 -29.28 1.57 -8.49
CA GLN A 84 -29.54 2.53 -9.57
C GLN A 84 -28.26 2.83 -10.37
N GLY A 85 -27.10 2.41 -9.86
CA GLY A 85 -25.80 2.65 -10.49
C GLY A 85 -25.12 3.94 -10.01
N ASP A 86 -25.71 4.64 -9.04
CA ASP A 86 -25.13 5.85 -8.46
C ASP A 86 -23.94 5.51 -7.57
N ALA A 87 -22.80 6.11 -7.89
CA ALA A 87 -21.55 5.90 -7.17
C ALA A 87 -21.36 6.98 -6.09
N ASP A 88 -20.97 6.54 -4.90
CA ASP A 88 -20.69 7.41 -3.77
C ASP A 88 -19.37 7.02 -3.10
N ARG A 89 -18.41 7.96 -3.00
CA ARG A 89 -17.08 7.72 -2.40
C ARG A 89 -17.22 7.39 -0.93
N VAL A 90 -16.87 6.16 -0.55
CA VAL A 90 -16.82 5.70 0.85
C VAL A 90 -15.40 5.82 1.39
N TRP A 91 -14.40 5.32 0.65
CA TRP A 91 -13.01 5.37 1.07
C TRP A 91 -12.18 6.21 0.08
N VAL A 92 -11.54 7.34 0.47
CA VAL A 92 -11.65 7.96 1.78
C VAL A 92 -12.51 9.22 1.63
N ASN A 93 -13.63 9.26 2.35
CA ASN A 93 -14.48 10.44 2.45
C ASN A 93 -14.90 10.62 3.91
N PHE A 94 -14.39 11.69 4.55
CA PHE A 94 -14.63 11.95 5.97
C PHE A 94 -16.13 12.08 6.31
N LEU A 95 -16.90 12.79 5.49
CA LEU A 95 -18.34 12.97 5.73
C LEU A 95 -19.11 11.64 5.64
N ARG A 96 -18.68 10.73 4.78
CA ARG A 96 -19.27 9.41 4.64
C ARG A 96 -18.90 8.49 5.81
N ILE A 97 -17.69 8.64 6.35
CA ILE A 97 -17.26 7.96 7.59
C ILE A 97 -18.13 8.43 8.74
N ILE A 98 -18.34 9.74 8.93
CA ILE A 98 -19.24 10.30 9.97
C ILE A 98 -20.66 9.74 9.81
N ALA A 99 -21.14 9.60 8.58
CA ALA A 99 -22.46 9.04 8.29
C ALA A 99 -22.56 7.52 8.48
N GLY A 100 -21.48 6.84 8.89
CA GLY A 100 -21.44 5.39 9.12
C GLY A 100 -21.37 4.54 7.85
N ARG A 101 -21.07 5.16 6.68
CA ARG A 101 -20.98 4.44 5.40
C ARG A 101 -19.81 3.46 5.32
N ILE A 102 -18.90 3.47 6.30
CA ILE A 102 -17.85 2.45 6.45
C ILE A 102 -18.42 1.02 6.52
N ALA A 103 -19.68 0.87 6.95
CA ALA A 103 -20.39 -0.41 6.97
C ALA A 103 -20.56 -1.05 5.59
N ASP A 104 -20.60 -0.25 4.51
CA ASP A 104 -20.68 -0.73 3.13
C ASP A 104 -19.43 -1.52 2.73
N LEU A 105 -18.33 -1.30 3.42
CA LEU A 105 -17.05 -1.99 3.15
C LEU A 105 -17.00 -3.41 3.72
N LYS A 106 -17.96 -3.82 4.56
CA LYS A 106 -18.00 -5.15 5.18
C LYS A 106 -18.05 -6.26 4.14
N LEU A 107 -17.29 -7.34 4.38
CA LEU A 107 -17.26 -8.51 3.51
C LEU A 107 -17.84 -9.74 4.22
N THR A 108 -18.33 -10.69 3.41
CA THR A 108 -18.55 -12.08 3.83
C THR A 108 -17.22 -12.84 3.88
N LEU A 109 -17.17 -14.03 4.45
CA LEU A 109 -16.00 -14.90 4.42
C LEU A 109 -15.58 -15.29 3.00
N ALA A 110 -16.50 -15.31 2.04
CA ALA A 110 -16.21 -15.52 0.63
C ALA A 110 -15.62 -14.27 -0.08
N GLY A 111 -15.46 -13.16 0.65
CA GLY A 111 -14.91 -11.90 0.13
C GLY A 111 -15.89 -11.15 -0.78
N GLN A 112 -17.19 -11.39 -0.63
CA GLN A 112 -18.26 -10.64 -1.30
C GLN A 112 -18.77 -9.53 -0.38
N PRO A 113 -19.37 -8.44 -0.89
CA PRO A 113 -20.05 -7.47 -0.05
C PRO A 113 -21.03 -8.14 0.89
N ALA A 114 -21.03 -7.77 2.18
CA ALA A 114 -21.97 -8.32 3.16
C ALA A 114 -23.39 -7.77 2.95
N ASN A 115 -23.52 -6.56 2.40
CA ASN A 115 -24.78 -5.99 1.94
C ASN A 115 -24.94 -6.25 0.44
N PRO A 116 -25.85 -7.14 0.00
CA PRO A 116 -26.02 -7.47 -1.42
C PRO A 116 -26.60 -6.31 -2.26
N ALA A 117 -27.17 -5.29 -1.63
CA ALA A 117 -27.67 -4.09 -2.32
C ALA A 117 -26.53 -3.09 -2.67
N VAL A 118 -25.32 -3.36 -2.23
CA VAL A 118 -24.16 -2.49 -2.41
C VAL A 118 -23.07 -3.22 -3.18
N ARG A 119 -22.58 -2.59 -4.23
CA ARG A 119 -21.38 -3.04 -4.95
C ARG A 119 -20.25 -2.05 -4.69
N ILE A 120 -19.08 -2.53 -4.25
CA ILE A 120 -17.90 -1.69 -4.11
C ILE A 120 -17.08 -1.75 -5.39
N GLN A 121 -16.69 -0.59 -5.90
CA GLN A 121 -15.81 -0.46 -7.07
C GLN A 121 -14.58 0.39 -6.76
N LEU A 122 -13.50 0.10 -7.50
CA LEU A 122 -12.28 0.89 -7.46
C LEU A 122 -12.50 2.20 -8.24
N ALA A 123 -12.12 3.32 -7.62
CA ALA A 123 -12.26 4.64 -8.21
C ALA A 123 -10.91 5.30 -8.54
N GLY A 124 -9.80 4.61 -8.34
CA GLY A 124 -8.46 5.07 -8.65
C GLY A 124 -7.49 4.93 -7.49
N LEU A 125 -6.28 5.41 -7.69
CA LEU A 125 -5.28 5.55 -6.62
C LEU A 125 -5.55 6.81 -5.80
N HIS A 126 -5.23 6.74 -4.50
CA HIS A 126 -5.24 7.92 -3.63
C HIS A 126 -4.22 8.95 -4.10
N ASN A 127 -4.49 10.23 -3.86
CA ASN A 127 -3.66 11.36 -4.31
C ASN A 127 -2.20 11.31 -3.81
N THR A 128 -1.91 10.57 -2.76
CA THR A 128 -0.55 10.29 -2.28
C THR A 128 0.39 9.76 -3.38
N TYR A 129 -0.14 9.06 -4.39
CA TYR A 129 0.65 8.48 -5.49
C TYR A 129 0.86 9.44 -6.67
N LEU A 130 0.20 10.59 -6.70
CA LEU A 130 0.30 11.55 -7.81
C LEU A 130 1.74 11.98 -8.13
N PRO A 131 2.59 12.35 -7.15
CA PRO A 131 3.96 12.72 -7.44
C PRO A 131 4.74 11.59 -8.13
N MET A 132 4.57 10.33 -7.69
CA MET A 132 5.18 9.15 -8.28
C MET A 132 4.70 8.91 -9.71
N LEU A 133 3.40 8.99 -9.94
CA LEU A 133 2.82 8.79 -11.28
C LEU A 133 3.34 9.81 -12.28
N LEU A 134 3.36 11.10 -11.90
CA LEU A 134 3.84 12.18 -12.76
C LEU A 134 5.35 12.15 -12.97
N GLU A 135 6.12 11.74 -11.96
CA GLU A 135 7.56 11.54 -12.06
C GLU A 135 7.87 10.48 -13.10
N LEU A 136 7.26 9.32 -12.96
CA LEU A 136 7.45 8.20 -13.88
C LEU A 136 6.96 8.52 -15.30
N ASP A 137 5.84 9.25 -15.44
CA ASP A 137 5.29 9.61 -16.75
C ASP A 137 6.23 10.50 -17.58
N ALA A 138 7.23 11.13 -16.98
CA ALA A 138 8.23 11.88 -17.74
C ALA A 138 8.99 10.99 -18.73
N ASP A 139 9.31 9.74 -18.37
CA ASP A 139 10.17 8.83 -19.16
C ASP A 139 9.52 7.46 -19.46
N TRP A 140 8.34 7.13 -18.88
CA TRP A 140 7.73 5.81 -18.99
C TRP A 140 6.27 5.90 -19.44
N HIS A 141 5.75 4.83 -20.04
CA HIS A 141 4.32 4.59 -20.08
C HIS A 141 3.90 4.11 -18.69
N VAL A 142 3.07 4.89 -18.01
CA VAL A 142 2.66 4.62 -16.62
C VAL A 142 1.23 4.16 -16.58
N LEU A 143 0.98 3.07 -15.86
CA LEU A 143 -0.36 2.59 -15.55
C LEU A 143 -0.58 2.59 -14.04
N PRO A 144 -1.50 3.41 -13.51
CA PRO A 144 -1.99 3.26 -12.15
C PRO A 144 -2.76 1.93 -12.02
N PHE A 145 -2.40 1.12 -11.03
CA PHE A 145 -3.10 -0.14 -10.76
C PHE A 145 -3.70 -0.09 -9.34
N PRO A 146 -4.86 0.53 -9.17
CA PRO A 146 -5.58 0.46 -7.91
C PRO A 146 -6.06 -0.97 -7.67
N PHE A 147 -5.86 -1.50 -6.45
CA PHE A 147 -6.46 -2.77 -6.05
C PHE A 147 -7.25 -2.61 -4.76
N ASP A 148 -8.29 -3.43 -4.63
CA ASP A 148 -9.10 -3.47 -3.42
C ASP A 148 -8.32 -4.17 -2.30
N TRP A 149 -7.77 -3.37 -1.41
CA TRP A 149 -6.93 -3.80 -0.30
C TRP A 149 -7.68 -4.61 0.78
N ARG A 150 -9.02 -4.65 0.71
CA ARG A 150 -9.85 -5.43 1.63
C ARG A 150 -9.87 -6.91 1.27
N ILE A 151 -9.92 -7.22 -0.03
CA ILE A 151 -10.09 -8.58 -0.54
C ILE A 151 -8.79 -9.39 -0.51
N ASP A 152 -8.93 -10.68 -0.79
CA ASP A 152 -7.81 -11.60 -0.94
C ASP A 152 -6.85 -11.16 -2.05
N LEU A 153 -5.56 -11.09 -1.74
CA LEU A 153 -4.51 -10.71 -2.68
C LEU A 153 -4.39 -11.69 -3.87
N ASP A 154 -4.86 -12.92 -3.75
CA ASP A 154 -4.90 -13.87 -4.87
C ASP A 154 -5.77 -13.34 -6.02
N LYS A 155 -6.93 -12.77 -5.71
CA LYS A 155 -7.82 -12.15 -6.72
C LYS A 155 -7.18 -10.91 -7.36
N SER A 156 -6.46 -10.14 -6.55
CA SER A 156 -5.73 -8.97 -7.06
C SER A 156 -4.54 -9.37 -7.93
N ALA A 157 -3.85 -10.48 -7.61
CA ALA A 157 -2.76 -11.04 -8.41
C ALA A 157 -3.25 -11.54 -9.78
N GLU A 158 -4.41 -12.19 -9.83
CA GLU A 158 -5.07 -12.60 -11.10
C GLU A 158 -5.39 -11.38 -11.98
N ARG A 159 -5.91 -10.31 -11.37
CA ARG A 159 -6.19 -9.07 -12.10
C ARG A 159 -4.91 -8.38 -12.58
N LEU A 160 -3.83 -8.39 -11.77
CA LEU A 160 -2.54 -7.85 -12.17
C LEU A 160 -1.94 -8.65 -13.35
N ALA A 161 -2.02 -9.99 -13.32
CA ALA A 161 -1.56 -10.85 -14.40
C ALA A 161 -2.32 -10.55 -15.72
N ALA A 162 -3.64 -10.45 -15.67
CA ALA A 162 -4.45 -10.08 -16.81
C ALA A 162 -4.10 -8.69 -17.36
N GLN A 163 -3.87 -7.72 -16.47
CA GLN A 163 -3.47 -6.36 -16.85
C GLN A 163 -2.10 -6.33 -17.54
N ILE A 164 -1.11 -7.04 -17.00
CA ILE A 164 0.21 -7.16 -17.62
C ILE A 164 0.11 -7.80 -19.00
N SER A 165 -0.63 -8.89 -19.12
CA SER A 165 -0.79 -9.60 -20.40
C SER A 165 -1.45 -8.74 -21.48
N THR A 166 -2.42 -7.89 -21.12
CA THR A 166 -3.15 -7.04 -22.08
C THR A 166 -2.41 -5.73 -22.36
N TRP A 167 -1.93 -5.04 -21.33
CA TRP A 167 -1.30 -3.73 -21.44
C TRP A 167 0.17 -3.79 -21.81
N GLY A 168 0.87 -4.87 -21.43
CA GLY A 168 2.30 -5.06 -21.68
C GLY A 168 2.62 -5.26 -23.18
N HIS A 169 1.69 -5.79 -23.96
CA HIS A 169 1.90 -6.06 -25.39
C HIS A 169 3.17 -6.90 -25.71
N GLY A 170 3.55 -7.79 -24.78
CA GLY A 170 4.75 -8.61 -24.90
C GLY A 170 6.06 -7.90 -24.50
N GLU A 171 6.01 -6.62 -24.14
CA GLU A 171 7.16 -5.88 -23.62
C GLU A 171 7.35 -6.11 -22.10
N PRO A 172 8.58 -5.98 -21.57
CA PRO A 172 8.81 -5.99 -20.14
C PRO A 172 8.04 -4.88 -19.42
N VAL A 173 7.37 -5.24 -18.33
CA VAL A 173 6.63 -4.31 -17.46
C VAL A 173 7.30 -4.26 -16.10
N HIS A 174 7.72 -3.08 -15.67
CA HIS A 174 8.22 -2.86 -14.33
C HIS A 174 7.07 -2.64 -13.34
N LEU A 175 7.27 -3.05 -12.10
CA LEU A 175 6.32 -2.87 -11.01
C LEU A 175 6.95 -1.96 -9.96
N VAL A 176 6.28 -0.85 -9.63
CA VAL A 176 6.60 -0.01 -8.48
C VAL A 176 5.49 -0.18 -7.45
N ALA A 177 5.79 -0.85 -6.37
CA ALA A 177 4.80 -1.31 -5.42
C ALA A 177 5.06 -0.76 -4.01
N HIS A 178 4.07 -0.06 -3.46
CA HIS A 178 4.14 0.45 -2.10
C HIS A 178 3.50 -0.54 -1.13
N SER A 179 4.19 -0.81 0.00
CA SER A 179 3.61 -1.52 1.14
C SER A 179 2.99 -2.88 0.74
N MET A 180 1.71 -3.09 1.02
CA MET A 180 0.91 -4.27 0.65
C MET A 180 0.97 -4.59 -0.86
N GLY A 181 1.17 -3.58 -1.71
CA GLY A 181 1.33 -3.76 -3.15
C GLY A 181 2.53 -4.63 -3.52
N GLY A 182 3.60 -4.60 -2.71
CA GLY A 182 4.75 -5.50 -2.91
C GLY A 182 4.41 -6.96 -2.59
N LEU A 183 3.56 -7.22 -1.60
CA LEU A 183 3.05 -8.57 -1.32
C LEU A 183 2.18 -9.07 -2.48
N LEU A 184 1.31 -8.22 -3.01
CA LEU A 184 0.53 -8.49 -4.22
C LEU A 184 1.44 -8.84 -5.40
N SER A 185 2.49 -8.06 -5.63
CA SER A 185 3.44 -8.27 -6.72
C SER A 185 4.20 -9.60 -6.57
N ARG A 186 4.67 -9.92 -5.37
CA ARG A 186 5.31 -11.22 -5.08
C ARG A 186 4.34 -12.39 -5.24
N ARG A 187 3.07 -12.20 -4.85
CA ARG A 187 2.02 -13.21 -5.09
C ARG A 187 1.72 -13.39 -6.56
N PHE A 188 1.73 -12.33 -7.36
CA PHE A 188 1.66 -12.41 -8.81
C PHE A 188 2.83 -13.22 -9.38
N ILE A 189 4.07 -12.94 -8.98
CA ILE A 189 5.27 -13.67 -9.42
C ILE A 189 5.15 -15.17 -9.10
N GLN A 190 4.68 -15.50 -7.91
CA GLN A 190 4.49 -16.88 -7.48
C GLN A 190 3.44 -17.63 -8.30
N ARG A 191 2.29 -16.99 -8.57
CA ARG A 191 1.15 -17.64 -9.21
C ARG A 191 1.22 -17.65 -10.74
N PHE A 192 1.95 -16.71 -11.30
CA PHE A 192 2.06 -16.51 -12.75
C PHE A 192 3.53 -16.41 -13.18
N PRO A 193 4.36 -17.43 -12.85
CA PRO A 193 5.79 -17.39 -13.10
C PRO A 193 6.12 -17.27 -14.59
N ASP A 194 5.31 -17.87 -15.48
CA ASP A 194 5.52 -17.78 -16.92
C ASP A 194 5.36 -16.35 -17.45
N ILE A 195 4.38 -15.59 -16.93
CA ILE A 195 4.21 -14.17 -17.30
C ILE A 195 5.40 -13.37 -16.80
N TRP A 196 5.83 -13.58 -15.54
CA TRP A 196 6.97 -12.89 -14.96
C TRP A 196 8.28 -13.21 -15.69
N THR A 197 8.51 -14.48 -16.00
CA THR A 197 9.69 -14.93 -16.76
C THR A 197 9.65 -14.39 -18.19
N GLY A 198 8.48 -14.38 -18.83
CA GLY A 198 8.30 -13.82 -20.19
C GLY A 198 8.59 -12.30 -20.29
N MET A 199 8.64 -11.59 -19.17
CA MET A 199 9.06 -10.19 -19.10
C MET A 199 10.58 -10.01 -18.96
N MET A 200 11.37 -11.08 -19.03
CA MET A 200 12.84 -10.97 -19.14
C MET A 200 13.21 -10.52 -20.55
N ASP A 201 14.21 -9.65 -20.59
CA ASP A 201 14.73 -9.13 -21.87
C ASP A 201 15.38 -10.26 -22.67
N THR A 202 15.08 -10.32 -23.97
CA THR A 202 15.58 -11.37 -24.87
C THR A 202 17.05 -11.19 -25.27
N ASP A 203 17.64 -10.03 -25.01
CA ASP A 203 19.04 -9.72 -25.38
C ASP A 203 20.06 -10.07 -24.26
N GLY A 204 19.60 -10.66 -23.15
CA GLY A 204 20.45 -11.10 -22.04
C GLY A 204 21.05 -9.96 -21.19
N LEU A 205 20.67 -8.72 -21.43
CA LEU A 205 21.17 -7.55 -20.67
C LEU A 205 20.43 -7.31 -19.36
N GLN A 206 19.62 -8.25 -18.88
CA GLN A 206 18.85 -8.19 -17.62
C GLN A 206 17.95 -6.96 -17.47
N ARG A 207 17.47 -6.38 -18.58
CA ARG A 207 16.56 -5.23 -18.57
C ARG A 207 15.10 -5.62 -18.44
N GLY A 208 14.83 -6.87 -18.08
CA GLY A 208 13.47 -7.39 -17.87
C GLY A 208 12.72 -6.64 -16.77
N GLY A 209 11.43 -6.87 -16.67
CA GLY A 209 10.58 -6.25 -15.66
C GLY A 209 11.16 -6.37 -14.26
N ARG A 210 11.30 -5.25 -13.55
CA ARG A 210 11.79 -5.18 -12.18
C ARG A 210 10.64 -4.92 -11.22
N LEU A 211 10.78 -5.42 -9.99
CA LEU A 211 9.91 -5.10 -8.88
C LEU A 211 10.65 -4.18 -7.90
N ILE A 212 10.22 -2.92 -7.84
CA ILE A 212 10.69 -1.96 -6.83
C ILE A 212 9.68 -1.92 -5.69
N MET A 213 10.10 -2.34 -4.51
CA MET A 213 9.28 -2.40 -3.30
C MET A 213 9.57 -1.23 -2.38
N LEU A 214 8.58 -0.39 -2.10
CA LEU A 214 8.67 0.74 -1.19
C LEU A 214 8.05 0.34 0.15
N GLY A 215 8.85 0.06 1.17
CA GLY A 215 8.39 -0.29 2.51
C GLY A 215 7.49 -1.54 2.58
N THR A 216 7.64 -2.50 1.68
CA THR A 216 6.82 -3.72 1.65
C THR A 216 7.02 -4.56 2.91
N PRO A 217 5.95 -4.97 3.61
CA PRO A 217 6.02 -5.89 4.75
C PRO A 217 6.22 -7.34 4.27
N ASN A 218 7.40 -7.63 3.72
CA ASN A 218 7.68 -8.88 3.00
C ASN A 218 7.46 -10.16 3.82
N LYS A 219 7.64 -10.05 5.14
CA LYS A 219 7.39 -11.11 6.14
C LYS A 219 6.28 -10.70 7.12
N GLY A 220 5.38 -9.78 6.70
CA GLY A 220 4.30 -9.21 7.50
C GLY A 220 4.69 -7.97 8.32
N ALA A 221 3.81 -7.50 9.18
CA ALA A 221 4.02 -6.32 10.02
C ALA A 221 3.29 -6.40 11.35
N TYR A 222 3.94 -5.94 12.43
CA TYR A 222 3.34 -5.83 13.77
C TYR A 222 2.29 -4.70 13.89
N ALA A 223 2.18 -3.83 12.89
CA ALA A 223 1.07 -2.88 12.80
C ALA A 223 -0.29 -3.58 12.62
N VAL A 224 -0.32 -4.78 12.05
CA VAL A 224 -1.57 -5.52 11.76
C VAL A 224 -2.30 -5.96 13.03
N PRO A 225 -1.68 -6.59 14.02
CA PRO A 225 -2.34 -6.87 15.29
C PRO A 225 -2.89 -5.62 15.99
N LEU A 226 -2.25 -4.45 15.84
CA LEU A 226 -2.78 -3.18 16.34
C LEU A 226 -4.07 -2.77 15.61
N ILE A 227 -4.14 -2.99 14.29
CA ILE A 227 -5.34 -2.74 13.47
C ILE A 227 -6.47 -3.66 13.90
N LEU A 228 -6.24 -4.98 13.92
CA LEU A 228 -7.26 -5.98 14.21
C LEU A 228 -7.78 -5.91 15.66
N SER A 229 -6.99 -5.38 16.60
CA SER A 229 -7.39 -5.14 17.99
C SER A 229 -7.93 -3.73 18.25
N GLY A 230 -8.01 -2.85 17.24
CA GLY A 230 -8.50 -1.48 17.39
C GLY A 230 -7.55 -0.54 18.14
N LYS A 231 -6.30 -0.95 18.36
CA LYS A 231 -5.28 -0.13 19.06
C LYS A 231 -4.54 0.83 18.14
N GLU A 232 -4.64 0.64 16.83
CA GLU A 232 -4.01 1.49 15.82
C GLU A 232 -4.69 2.87 15.73
N ARG A 233 -3.89 3.93 15.51
CA ARG A 233 -4.36 5.33 15.56
C ARG A 233 -5.44 5.62 14.52
N ILE A 234 -5.32 5.10 13.30
CA ILE A 234 -6.31 5.32 12.24
C ILE A 234 -7.65 4.67 12.59
N VAL A 235 -7.64 3.47 13.19
CA VAL A 235 -8.86 2.78 13.63
C VAL A 235 -9.57 3.57 14.73
N LYS A 236 -8.80 4.10 15.69
CA LYS A 236 -9.34 4.96 16.75
C LYS A 236 -9.89 6.28 16.19
N TRP A 237 -9.22 6.86 15.21
CA TRP A 237 -9.69 8.08 14.56
C TRP A 237 -11.01 7.83 13.80
N ILE A 238 -11.10 6.74 13.02
CA ILE A 238 -12.34 6.35 12.34
C ILE A 238 -13.46 6.12 13.37
N ALA A 239 -13.19 5.38 14.45
CA ALA A 239 -14.17 5.12 15.51
C ALA A 239 -14.63 6.40 16.24
N GLY A 240 -13.75 7.38 16.39
CA GLY A 240 -14.09 8.69 16.95
C GLY A 240 -14.88 9.59 15.99
N ALA A 241 -14.69 9.42 14.69
CA ALA A 241 -15.40 10.16 13.66
C ALA A 241 -16.77 9.53 13.32
N ASP A 242 -16.88 8.20 13.33
CA ASP A 242 -18.12 7.47 12.99
C ASP A 242 -19.19 7.66 14.07
N SER A 243 -20.28 8.34 13.72
CA SER A 243 -21.39 8.61 14.64
C SER A 243 -22.37 7.45 14.80
N LYS A 244 -22.22 6.36 14.03
CA LYS A 244 -23.15 5.24 13.96
C LYS A 244 -22.64 3.96 14.58
N HIS A 245 -21.32 3.77 14.63
CA HIS A 245 -20.72 2.52 15.08
C HIS A 245 -19.79 2.74 16.27
N SER A 246 -19.90 1.90 17.27
CA SER A 246 -18.89 1.76 18.33
C SER A 246 -17.60 1.15 17.75
N LEU A 247 -16.47 1.28 18.47
CA LEU A 247 -15.20 0.65 18.08
C LEU A 247 -15.38 -0.86 17.81
N ASN A 248 -16.14 -1.57 18.66
CA ASN A 248 -16.35 -3.01 18.46
C ASN A 248 -17.14 -3.32 17.17
N GLN A 249 -18.18 -2.55 16.87
CA GLN A 249 -18.93 -2.68 15.61
C GLN A 249 -18.06 -2.35 14.40
N LEU A 250 -17.20 -1.32 14.50
CA LEU A 250 -16.24 -1.00 13.45
C LEU A 250 -15.25 -2.15 13.22
N LEU A 251 -14.74 -2.77 14.30
CA LEU A 251 -13.87 -3.95 14.18
C LEU A 251 -14.63 -5.16 13.57
N GLN A 252 -15.92 -5.33 13.81
CA GLN A 252 -16.74 -6.35 13.15
C GLN A 252 -16.91 -6.10 11.64
N ILE A 253 -16.61 -4.90 11.17
CA ILE A 253 -16.54 -4.56 9.74
C ILE A 253 -15.13 -4.81 9.23
N THR A 254 -14.13 -4.15 9.79
CA THR A 254 -12.75 -4.16 9.26
C THR A 254 -12.05 -5.52 9.40
N ASN A 255 -12.41 -6.31 10.42
CA ASN A 255 -11.85 -7.65 10.61
C ASN A 255 -12.47 -8.71 9.67
N THR A 256 -13.33 -8.31 8.74
CA THR A 256 -13.77 -9.18 7.63
C THR A 256 -12.85 -9.09 6.40
N PHE A 257 -11.81 -8.26 6.42
CA PHE A 257 -10.93 -8.00 5.27
C PHE A 257 -9.78 -9.01 5.19
N PRO A 258 -9.80 -10.00 4.27
CA PRO A 258 -8.72 -11.00 4.12
C PRO A 258 -7.34 -10.36 3.93
N GLY A 259 -7.27 -9.26 3.17
CA GLY A 259 -6.02 -8.56 2.89
C GLY A 259 -5.28 -8.09 4.14
N SER A 260 -6.00 -7.71 5.21
CA SER A 260 -5.38 -7.35 6.48
C SER A 260 -4.66 -8.54 7.13
N TYR A 261 -5.29 -9.73 7.12
CA TYR A 261 -4.68 -10.94 7.71
C TYR A 261 -3.47 -11.43 6.92
N GLN A 262 -3.44 -11.22 5.60
CA GLN A 262 -2.32 -11.57 4.74
C GLN A 262 -1.06 -10.74 5.00
N MET A 263 -1.15 -9.71 5.83
CA MET A 263 -0.01 -8.92 6.32
C MET A 263 0.39 -9.23 7.76
N LEU A 264 -0.21 -10.23 8.44
CA LEU A 264 0.26 -10.67 9.75
C LEU A 264 1.73 -11.14 9.68
N PRO A 265 2.53 -10.94 10.76
CA PRO A 265 3.91 -11.42 10.78
C PRO A 265 4.00 -12.92 10.47
N SER A 266 4.87 -13.30 9.52
CA SER A 266 5.03 -14.72 9.12
C SER A 266 5.32 -15.59 10.32
N PRO A 267 4.66 -16.75 10.49
CA PRO A 267 4.88 -17.64 11.62
C PRO A 267 6.28 -18.27 11.64
N ASN A 268 6.96 -18.29 10.49
CA ASN A 268 8.23 -18.98 10.31
C ASN A 268 9.45 -18.05 10.47
N VAL A 269 9.24 -16.76 10.72
CA VAL A 269 10.34 -15.87 11.09
C VAL A 269 10.78 -16.20 12.51
N ASN A 270 12.07 -16.48 12.68
CA ASN A 270 12.62 -16.79 14.00
C ASN A 270 12.83 -15.53 14.81
N LEU A 271 11.81 -15.14 15.58
CA LEU A 271 11.81 -13.98 16.45
C LEU A 271 11.49 -14.42 17.88
N ASP A 272 12.14 -13.80 18.86
CA ASP A 272 11.89 -14.07 20.27
C ASP A 272 10.66 -13.30 20.77
N ASP A 273 9.47 -13.76 20.35
CA ASP A 273 8.19 -13.19 20.74
C ASP A 273 7.00 -14.16 20.51
N ASP A 274 5.76 -13.64 20.67
CA ASP A 274 4.54 -14.45 20.57
C ASP A 274 3.86 -14.40 19.19
N HIS A 275 4.49 -13.84 18.14
CA HIS A 275 3.82 -13.58 16.84
C HIS A 275 3.22 -14.84 16.20
N ALA A 276 3.89 -15.99 16.28
CA ALA A 276 3.39 -17.23 15.69
C ALA A 276 2.06 -17.71 16.34
N LYS A 277 1.78 -17.29 17.57
CA LYS A 277 0.51 -17.60 18.26
C LYS A 277 -0.67 -16.84 17.71
N LEU A 278 -0.44 -15.73 17.00
CA LEU A 278 -1.50 -14.87 16.44
C LEU A 278 -2.40 -15.58 15.42
N PHE A 279 -1.97 -16.71 14.87
CA PHE A 279 -2.78 -17.50 13.93
C PHE A 279 -3.80 -18.43 14.60
N LYS A 280 -3.96 -18.34 15.92
CA LYS A 280 -5.00 -19.04 16.71
C LYS A 280 -5.96 -18.03 17.32
N MET A 281 -7.23 -18.42 17.53
CA MET A 281 -8.24 -17.55 18.13
C MET A 281 -7.94 -17.17 19.58
N SER A 282 -7.36 -18.09 20.34
CA SER A 282 -7.20 -17.90 21.80
C SER A 282 -6.45 -16.62 22.20
N PRO A 283 -5.39 -16.19 21.51
CA PRO A 283 -4.71 -14.92 21.85
C PRO A 283 -5.55 -13.66 21.68
N TRP A 284 -6.57 -13.70 20.82
CA TRP A 284 -7.37 -12.52 20.49
C TRP A 284 -8.48 -12.20 21.47
N GLY A 285 -8.87 -13.15 22.34
CA GLY A 285 -9.90 -12.94 23.36
C GLY A 285 -11.24 -12.53 22.75
N LYS A 286 -11.68 -11.29 23.04
CA LYS A 286 -12.98 -10.76 22.55
C LYS A 286 -12.86 -9.99 21.22
N HIS A 287 -11.66 -9.83 20.65
CA HIS A 287 -11.53 -9.18 19.36
C HIS A 287 -12.20 -10.01 18.27
N PRO A 288 -12.98 -9.40 17.37
CA PRO A 288 -13.80 -10.12 16.39
C PRO A 288 -12.97 -10.59 15.18
N VAL A 289 -11.87 -11.31 15.43
CA VAL A 289 -11.09 -11.95 14.37
C VAL A 289 -11.73 -13.26 13.94
N LEU A 290 -11.40 -13.75 12.76
CA LEU A 290 -12.01 -14.91 12.13
C LEU A 290 -10.95 -15.97 11.83
N GLN A 291 -11.09 -17.19 12.41
CA GLN A 291 -10.11 -18.27 12.24
C GLN A 291 -9.82 -18.60 10.76
N PRO A 292 -10.82 -18.67 9.85
CA PRO A 292 -10.52 -18.92 8.44
C PRO A 292 -9.63 -17.84 7.79
N LEU A 293 -9.71 -16.58 8.26
CA LEU A 293 -8.87 -15.50 7.77
C LEU A 293 -7.48 -15.53 8.41
N LEU A 294 -7.35 -15.96 9.67
CA LEU A 294 -6.05 -16.22 10.31
C LEU A 294 -5.29 -17.33 9.57
N ASP A 295 -5.99 -18.44 9.25
CA ASP A 295 -5.41 -19.54 8.48
C ASP A 295 -4.95 -19.08 7.09
N LYS A 296 -5.81 -18.32 6.40
CA LYS A 296 -5.47 -17.72 5.10
C LYS A 296 -4.24 -16.80 5.17
N GLY A 297 -4.14 -15.97 6.21
CA GLY A 297 -2.99 -15.10 6.44
C GLY A 297 -1.70 -15.90 6.66
N ARG A 298 -1.76 -16.97 7.47
CA ARG A 298 -0.64 -17.88 7.70
C ARG A 298 -0.17 -18.50 6.38
N ASP A 299 -1.09 -19.11 5.65
CA ASP A 299 -0.78 -19.86 4.41
C ASP A 299 -0.22 -18.92 3.33
N PHE A 300 -0.77 -17.70 3.25
CA PHE A 300 -0.26 -16.65 2.36
C PHE A 300 1.18 -16.28 2.68
N GLN A 301 1.49 -15.94 3.92
CA GLN A 301 2.86 -15.55 4.33
C GLN A 301 3.86 -16.68 4.11
N THR A 302 3.51 -17.90 4.53
CA THR A 302 4.36 -19.08 4.32
C THR A 302 4.65 -19.34 2.84
N SER A 303 3.65 -19.14 1.98
CA SER A 303 3.79 -19.36 0.54
C SER A 303 4.78 -18.41 -0.15
N LEU A 304 4.98 -17.20 0.38
CA LEU A 304 5.85 -16.19 -0.22
C LEU A 304 7.33 -16.32 0.17
N GLU A 305 7.69 -17.16 1.14
CA GLU A 305 9.04 -17.22 1.71
C GLU A 305 10.15 -17.44 0.67
N LYS A 306 9.87 -18.25 -0.36
CA LYS A 306 10.83 -18.59 -1.42
C LYS A 306 10.75 -17.68 -2.65
N ILE A 307 9.86 -16.70 -2.66
CA ILE A 307 9.69 -15.78 -3.80
C ILE A 307 10.64 -14.60 -3.63
N ILE A 308 11.90 -14.84 -3.92
CA ILE A 308 13.01 -13.87 -3.80
C ILE A 308 13.85 -13.97 -5.06
N GLU A 309 13.97 -12.86 -5.80
CA GLU A 309 14.77 -12.73 -7.03
C GLU A 309 15.64 -11.47 -6.94
N PRO A 310 16.85 -11.55 -6.36
CA PRO A 310 17.69 -10.38 -6.10
C PRO A 310 18.06 -9.60 -7.36
N GLU A 311 18.15 -10.25 -8.52
CA GLU A 311 18.50 -9.61 -9.80
C GLU A 311 17.39 -8.71 -10.34
N ARG A 312 16.14 -8.98 -9.94
CA ARG A 312 14.95 -8.29 -10.44
C ARG A 312 14.15 -7.57 -9.37
N MET A 313 14.49 -7.77 -8.10
CA MET A 313 13.84 -7.11 -6.96
C MET A 313 14.75 -6.06 -6.34
N VAL A 314 14.18 -4.94 -5.96
CA VAL A 314 14.84 -3.87 -5.20
C VAL A 314 13.94 -3.45 -4.06
N TYR A 315 14.52 -3.17 -2.90
CA TYR A 315 13.80 -2.70 -1.73
C TYR A 315 14.25 -1.28 -1.33
N VAL A 316 13.29 -0.39 -1.14
CA VAL A 316 13.53 0.94 -0.54
C VAL A 316 13.01 0.92 0.88
N ALA A 317 13.92 1.03 1.84
CA ALA A 317 13.65 0.95 3.26
C ALA A 317 13.56 2.34 3.89
N GLY A 318 12.42 2.66 4.47
CA GLY A 318 12.32 3.78 5.41
C GLY A 318 13.00 3.43 6.74
N TYR A 319 13.63 4.42 7.40
CA TYR A 319 14.30 4.20 8.69
C TYR A 319 14.12 5.38 9.65
N ASP A 320 14.52 5.15 10.92
CA ASP A 320 14.47 6.11 12.02
C ASP A 320 13.05 6.54 12.42
N GLN A 321 12.06 5.66 12.22
CA GLN A 321 10.68 5.85 12.66
C GLN A 321 10.33 4.88 13.80
N LYS A 322 9.58 5.32 14.82
CA LYS A 322 9.09 4.46 15.91
C LYS A 322 8.18 3.35 15.34
N THR A 323 8.70 2.13 15.22
CA THR A 323 8.08 0.99 14.54
C THR A 323 7.83 -0.16 15.52
N PRO A 324 6.63 -0.76 15.57
CA PRO A 324 6.39 -2.00 16.30
C PRO A 324 7.23 -3.14 15.70
N HIS A 325 7.95 -3.91 16.56
CA HIS A 325 8.82 -4.98 16.06
C HIS A 325 8.81 -6.26 16.88
N ARG A 326 8.09 -6.29 18.00
CA ARG A 326 7.83 -7.48 18.82
C ARG A 326 6.46 -7.39 19.45
N ILE A 327 5.86 -8.53 19.72
CA ILE A 327 4.58 -8.65 20.40
C ILE A 327 4.66 -9.67 21.55
N GLN A 328 4.07 -9.34 22.69
CA GLN A 328 3.88 -10.24 23.81
C GLN A 328 2.39 -10.33 24.16
N ILE A 329 1.88 -11.54 24.26
CA ILE A 329 0.49 -11.82 24.69
C ILE A 329 0.49 -11.90 26.20
N LYS A 330 -0.10 -10.92 26.88
CA LYS A 330 -0.23 -10.88 28.35
C LYS A 330 -1.41 -11.74 28.83
N SER A 331 -2.54 -11.57 28.13
CA SER A 331 -3.75 -12.33 28.33
C SER A 331 -4.56 -12.30 27.02
N PRO A 332 -5.59 -13.16 26.87
CA PRO A 332 -6.43 -13.12 25.68
C PRO A 332 -7.00 -11.72 25.38
N GLY A 333 -6.65 -11.16 24.24
CA GLY A 333 -7.02 -9.81 23.78
C GLY A 333 -6.12 -8.68 24.30
N GLU A 334 -5.09 -9.00 25.09
CA GLU A 334 -4.18 -8.01 25.65
C GLU A 334 -2.74 -8.22 25.11
N PHE A 335 -2.31 -7.29 24.28
CA PHE A 335 -1.00 -7.30 23.63
C PHE A 335 -0.11 -6.16 24.14
N LYS A 336 1.14 -6.48 24.43
CA LYS A 336 2.21 -5.51 24.59
C LYS A 336 3.12 -5.51 23.38
N TYR A 337 3.68 -4.36 23.06
CA TYR A 337 4.55 -4.19 21.90
C TYR A 337 5.89 -3.59 22.34
N GLN A 338 6.95 -4.12 21.78
CA GLN A 338 8.24 -3.45 21.73
C GLN A 338 8.33 -2.60 20.46
N ARG A 339 9.07 -1.50 20.52
CA ARG A 339 9.29 -0.62 19.37
C ARG A 339 10.77 -0.47 19.09
N THR A 340 11.10 -0.35 17.81
CA THR A 340 12.44 -0.01 17.32
C THR A 340 12.38 1.23 16.44
N ARG A 341 13.54 1.85 16.20
CA ARG A 341 13.69 2.83 15.12
C ARG A 341 14.20 2.19 13.82
N ASP A 342 14.46 0.88 13.83
CA ASP A 342 14.81 0.07 12.68
C ASP A 342 13.56 -0.30 11.90
N GLY A 343 12.96 0.73 11.26
CA GLY A 343 11.76 0.64 10.48
C GLY A 343 11.22 2.02 10.09
N ASP A 344 10.16 2.00 9.32
CA ASP A 344 9.51 3.16 8.71
C ASP A 344 8.24 3.65 9.46
N GLY A 345 8.00 3.12 10.67
CA GLY A 345 6.82 3.40 11.49
C GLY A 345 5.70 2.35 11.35
N ARG A 346 5.76 1.48 10.34
CA ARG A 346 4.81 0.39 10.09
C ARG A 346 5.49 -0.97 9.95
N VAL A 347 6.59 -1.01 9.22
CA VAL A 347 7.34 -2.22 8.90
C VAL A 347 8.72 -2.13 9.52
N SER A 348 9.05 -3.09 10.39
CA SER A 348 10.41 -3.26 10.92
C SER A 348 11.33 -3.85 9.85
N HIS A 349 12.62 -3.52 9.89
CA HIS A 349 13.57 -4.04 8.92
C HIS A 349 13.64 -5.58 8.95
N GLU A 350 13.50 -6.23 10.11
CA GLU A 350 13.46 -7.69 10.23
C GLU A 350 12.33 -8.34 9.41
N LEU A 351 11.17 -7.67 9.32
CA LEU A 351 10.02 -8.15 8.56
C LEU A 351 9.97 -7.59 7.13
N GLY A 352 10.63 -6.47 6.86
CA GLY A 352 10.65 -5.84 5.54
C GLY A 352 11.71 -6.39 4.62
N LEU A 353 12.94 -6.62 5.12
CA LEU A 353 14.08 -6.99 4.29
C LEU A 353 14.01 -8.45 3.80
N LEU A 354 14.44 -8.65 2.56
CA LEU A 354 14.66 -9.97 1.95
C LEU A 354 16.14 -10.21 1.73
N ASP A 355 16.58 -11.42 2.02
CA ASP A 355 17.98 -11.80 1.92
C ASP A 355 18.47 -11.71 0.45
N GLY A 356 19.62 -11.06 0.25
CA GLY A 356 20.20 -10.86 -1.07
C GLY A 356 19.56 -9.78 -1.94
N VAL A 357 18.37 -9.27 -1.60
CA VAL A 357 17.70 -8.21 -2.37
C VAL A 357 18.38 -6.86 -2.11
N PRO A 358 18.86 -6.15 -3.16
CA PRO A 358 19.44 -4.83 -3.02
C PRO A 358 18.50 -3.88 -2.25
N THR A 359 19.02 -3.28 -1.17
CA THR A 359 18.24 -2.38 -0.30
C THR A 359 18.85 -0.99 -0.30
N PHE A 360 17.99 0.01 -0.50
CA PHE A 360 18.34 1.43 -0.45
C PHE A 360 17.61 2.10 0.70
N TRP A 361 18.26 3.02 1.39
CA TRP A 361 17.79 3.56 2.66
C TRP A 361 17.42 5.03 2.54
N VAL A 362 16.25 5.39 3.07
CA VAL A 362 15.76 6.77 3.15
C VAL A 362 15.19 7.04 4.54
N ARG A 363 15.52 8.21 5.11
CA ARG A 363 14.94 8.62 6.40
C ARG A 363 13.53 9.16 6.19
N GLU A 364 12.56 8.24 6.06
CA GLU A 364 11.19 8.61 5.77
C GLU A 364 10.19 7.69 6.47
N SER A 365 8.97 8.20 6.68
CA SER A 365 7.83 7.45 7.18
C SER A 365 7.21 6.58 6.08
N HIS A 366 6.57 5.49 6.50
CA HIS A 366 5.97 4.49 5.61
C HIS A 366 5.03 5.09 4.54
N GLY A 367 4.10 5.95 4.99
CA GLY A 367 3.09 6.54 4.11
C GLY A 367 3.64 7.60 3.15
N ASP A 368 4.83 8.12 3.42
CA ASP A 368 5.46 9.18 2.65
C ASP A 368 6.48 8.67 1.62
N LEU A 369 6.86 7.38 1.69
CA LEU A 369 7.79 6.78 0.71
C LEU A 369 7.40 7.04 -0.76
N PRO A 370 6.12 6.92 -1.19
CA PRO A 370 5.73 7.15 -2.58
C PRO A 370 5.82 8.63 -3.03
N LYS A 371 5.97 9.56 -2.12
CA LYS A 371 6.04 11.00 -2.40
C LYS A 371 7.33 11.65 -1.86
N ASN A 372 8.31 10.85 -1.44
CA ASN A 372 9.60 11.34 -0.98
C ASN A 372 10.48 11.76 -2.16
N ASP A 373 11.06 12.97 -2.12
CA ASP A 373 11.88 13.54 -3.19
C ASP A 373 13.07 12.67 -3.60
N GLN A 374 13.77 12.07 -2.62
CA GLN A 374 14.94 11.23 -2.89
C GLN A 374 14.51 9.91 -3.56
N VAL A 375 13.37 9.34 -3.13
CA VAL A 375 12.79 8.13 -3.76
C VAL A 375 12.40 8.45 -5.21
N LEU A 376 11.75 9.58 -5.45
CA LEU A 376 11.36 10.00 -6.80
C LEU A 376 12.58 10.27 -7.69
N ALA A 377 13.64 10.87 -7.14
CA ALA A 377 14.87 11.15 -7.90
C ALA A 377 15.55 9.86 -8.36
N CYS A 378 15.54 8.80 -7.54
CA CYS A 378 16.25 7.55 -7.84
C CYS A 378 15.41 6.51 -8.60
N ILE A 379 14.09 6.70 -8.70
CA ILE A 379 13.19 5.65 -9.20
C ILE A 379 13.53 5.22 -10.63
N HIS A 380 13.93 6.15 -11.49
CA HIS A 380 14.32 5.86 -12.86
C HIS A 380 15.57 4.99 -12.93
N ASP A 381 16.60 5.29 -12.11
CA ASP A 381 17.82 4.49 -12.03
C ASP A 381 17.51 3.08 -11.55
N LEU A 382 16.68 2.95 -10.51
CA LEU A 382 16.29 1.65 -9.95
C LEU A 382 15.54 0.80 -11.00
N LEU A 383 14.68 1.40 -11.80
CA LEU A 383 13.98 0.70 -12.87
C LEU A 383 14.93 0.23 -13.98
N ILE A 384 15.90 1.04 -14.37
CA ILE A 384 16.81 0.74 -15.47
C ILE A 384 17.90 -0.26 -15.05
N THR A 385 18.55 0.00 -13.92
CA THR A 385 19.78 -0.71 -13.52
C THR A 385 19.65 -1.56 -12.26
N GLY A 386 18.58 -1.36 -11.47
CA GLY A 386 18.43 -1.95 -10.14
C GLY A 386 19.31 -1.29 -9.08
N THR A 387 20.01 -0.21 -9.40
CA THR A 387 20.89 0.51 -8.48
C THR A 387 20.78 2.02 -8.65
N THR A 388 21.23 2.80 -7.67
CA THR A 388 21.24 4.26 -7.72
C THR A 388 22.35 4.82 -6.84
N ARG A 389 22.76 6.07 -7.08
CA ARG A 389 23.67 6.83 -6.20
C ARG A 389 22.92 7.85 -5.32
N GLU A 390 21.63 8.07 -5.57
CA GLU A 390 20.79 9.04 -4.85
C GLU A 390 20.43 8.57 -3.43
N LEU A 391 20.39 7.25 -3.21
CA LEU A 391 20.13 6.63 -1.91
C LEU A 391 21.28 5.71 -1.51
N PRO A 392 21.69 5.71 -0.23
CA PRO A 392 22.72 4.80 0.26
C PRO A 392 22.23 3.35 0.24
N GLN A 393 23.12 2.41 -0.15
CA GLN A 393 22.90 0.97 0.01
C GLN A 393 23.26 0.46 1.41
N GLN A 394 24.16 1.15 2.11
CA GLN A 394 24.46 0.86 3.50
C GLN A 394 23.55 1.68 4.39
N LYS A 395 22.92 1.02 5.36
CA LYS A 395 22.10 1.70 6.36
C LYS A 395 22.95 2.75 7.08
N PRO A 396 22.55 4.04 7.04
CA PRO A 396 23.29 5.09 7.76
C PRO A 396 23.37 4.79 9.26
N SER A 397 24.57 4.96 9.84
CA SER A 397 24.76 4.82 11.26
C SER A 397 23.99 5.89 12.03
N ARG A 398 23.30 5.51 13.11
CA ARG A 398 22.67 6.47 14.02
C ARG A 398 23.73 7.25 14.81
N ARG A 399 23.50 8.54 15.00
CA ARG A 399 24.02 9.20 16.21
C ARG A 399 23.22 8.65 17.38
N LEU A 400 23.93 7.93 18.28
CA LEU A 400 23.35 7.29 19.47
C LEU A 400 22.68 8.35 20.37
N ILE A 401 21.36 8.46 20.28
CA ILE A 401 20.51 8.88 21.39
C ILE A 401 19.77 7.58 21.75
N GLU A 402 20.30 6.86 22.73
CA GLU A 402 19.67 5.66 23.27
C GLU A 402 18.40 6.06 24.03
N GLU A 403 17.25 5.95 23.39
CA GLU A 403 16.01 5.73 24.14
C GLU A 403 15.92 4.22 24.41
N PRO A 404 15.79 3.79 25.68
CA PRO A 404 15.67 2.37 26.00
C PRO A 404 14.46 1.79 25.31
N GLU A 405 14.65 0.66 24.63
CA GLU A 405 13.58 -0.15 24.03
C GLU A 405 12.69 -0.70 25.16
N GLY A 406 11.62 0.02 25.50
CA GLY A 406 10.67 -0.38 26.53
C GLY A 406 9.44 -1.08 25.94
N TRP A 407 8.91 -2.08 26.66
CA TRP A 407 7.59 -2.64 26.38
C TRP A 407 6.50 -1.60 26.74
N LEU A 408 5.63 -1.27 25.78
CA LEU A 408 4.46 -0.39 25.98
C LEU A 408 3.17 -1.21 26.08
#